data_5aa681cd2b20a8ba346bf558c0d3decf
#
_entry.id   5aa681cd2b20a8ba346bf558c0d3decf
#
_cell.length_a   1.000
_cell.length_b   1.000
_cell.length_c   1.000
_cell.angle_alpha   90.00
_cell.angle_beta   90.00
_cell.angle_gamma   90.00
#
_symmetry.space_group_name_H-M   'P 1'
#
loop_
_entity.id
_entity.type
_entity.pdbx_description
1 polymer ?
#
loop_
_entity_poly.entity_id
_entity_poly.type
_entity_poly.pdbx_seq_one_letter_code
_entity_poly.pdbx_strand_id
1 'polypeptide(L)'
;MASSAVQIVGFLLSLAGVSATIAATFKVEWRKEAQGKHRTYEGLWMSCSGTERTTCEWHLSVMKLPIEVQATRAVMVVSLFLSAVALIVSTVGMKCTHFMDNMPETKSKVAVTGGVLFVLSGLLTIIITSWYVSKIVETYNSSHRLQSREFGNAVFISLGGGFLTAVGGAFLSCQTCCRNRSSTSKISNHLLSTTNPKSNYV
;
A
#
# COMPACT_ATOMS: atom_id res chain seq x y z
N MET A 1 -23.30 11.32 -9.20
CA MET A 1 -23.26 9.88 -8.88
C MET A 1 -21.92 9.23 -9.24
N ALA A 2 -21.32 9.49 -10.40
CA ALA A 2 -20.03 8.90 -10.79
C ALA A 2 -18.85 9.15 -9.81
N SER A 3 -18.79 10.32 -9.18
CA SER A 3 -17.73 10.68 -8.21
C SER A 3 -17.73 9.80 -6.95
N SER A 4 -18.89 9.35 -6.47
CA SER A 4 -18.95 8.47 -5.29
C SER A 4 -18.56 7.03 -5.62
N ALA A 5 -18.92 6.54 -6.82
CA ALA A 5 -18.56 5.20 -7.26
C ALA A 5 -17.03 5.03 -7.40
N VAL A 6 -16.33 6.00 -7.99
CA VAL A 6 -14.87 5.94 -8.13
C VAL A 6 -14.17 6.01 -6.77
N GLN A 7 -14.71 6.76 -5.80
CA GLN A 7 -14.19 6.79 -4.43
C GLN A 7 -14.31 5.43 -3.74
N ILE A 8 -15.44 4.76 -3.90
CA ILE A 8 -15.66 3.41 -3.35
C ILE A 8 -14.73 2.41 -4.03
N VAL A 9 -14.57 2.46 -5.36
CA VAL A 9 -13.66 1.58 -6.09
C VAL A 9 -12.22 1.79 -5.63
N GLY A 10 -11.75 3.04 -5.51
CA GLY A 10 -10.41 3.35 -4.99
C GLY A 10 -10.19 2.80 -3.58
N PHE A 11 -11.18 2.92 -2.71
CA PHE A 11 -11.11 2.37 -1.34
C PHE A 11 -11.05 0.84 -1.33
N LEU A 12 -11.89 0.17 -2.13
CA LEU A 12 -11.90 -1.29 -2.24
C LEU A 12 -10.59 -1.83 -2.82
N LEU A 13 -9.99 -1.14 -3.82
CA LEU A 13 -8.68 -1.49 -4.35
C LEU A 13 -7.59 -1.36 -3.28
N SER A 14 -7.60 -0.27 -2.50
CA SER A 14 -6.64 -0.10 -1.40
C SER A 14 -6.81 -1.17 -0.33
N LEU A 15 -8.05 -1.53 0.01
CA LEU A 15 -8.34 -2.58 0.99
C LEU A 15 -7.84 -3.95 0.50
N ALA A 16 -8.08 -4.29 -0.77
CA ALA A 16 -7.58 -5.51 -1.39
C ALA A 16 -6.03 -5.53 -1.41
N GLY A 17 -5.40 -4.39 -1.73
CA GLY A 17 -3.94 -4.25 -1.70
C GLY A 17 -3.35 -4.44 -0.31
N VAL A 18 -3.94 -3.82 0.71
CA VAL A 18 -3.50 -3.97 2.10
C VAL A 18 -3.67 -5.41 2.58
N SER A 19 -4.79 -6.07 2.27
CA SER A 19 -5.00 -7.49 2.64
C SER A 19 -4.00 -8.42 1.97
N ALA A 20 -3.66 -8.17 0.70
CA ALA A 20 -2.61 -8.90 -0.01
C ALA A 20 -1.22 -8.68 0.64
N THR A 21 -0.89 -7.45 1.04
CA THR A 21 0.36 -7.13 1.73
C THR A 21 0.45 -7.81 3.10
N ILE A 22 -0.65 -7.85 3.86
CA ILE A 22 -0.74 -8.61 5.12
C ILE A 22 -0.47 -10.10 4.85
N ALA A 23 -1.16 -10.69 3.88
CA ALA A 23 -0.99 -12.08 3.53
C ALA A 23 0.46 -12.39 3.11
N ALA A 24 1.10 -11.52 2.30
CA ALA A 24 2.49 -11.65 1.91
C ALA A 24 3.43 -11.60 3.12
N THR A 25 3.19 -10.70 4.07
CA THR A 25 4.03 -10.52 5.28
C THR A 25 4.07 -11.77 6.14
N PHE A 26 2.97 -12.51 6.24
CA PHE A 26 2.90 -13.73 7.05
C PHE A 26 3.21 -15.01 6.27
N LYS A 27 3.32 -14.95 4.94
CA LYS A 27 3.73 -16.11 4.14
C LYS A 27 5.19 -16.48 4.39
N VAL A 28 5.45 -17.79 4.40
CA VAL A 28 6.80 -18.36 4.57
C VAL A 28 7.60 -18.38 3.27
N GLU A 29 6.95 -18.17 2.13
CA GLU A 29 7.54 -18.30 0.81
C GLU A 29 8.10 -16.97 0.29
N TRP A 30 9.01 -16.32 1.02
CA TRP A 30 9.76 -15.17 0.51
C TRP A 30 10.96 -15.60 -0.32
N ARG A 31 11.64 -16.67 0.14
CA ARG A 31 12.78 -17.27 -0.53
C ARG A 31 12.63 -18.77 -0.52
N LYS A 32 12.85 -19.39 -1.66
CA LYS A 32 12.89 -20.84 -1.82
C LYS A 32 14.30 -21.25 -2.13
N GLU A 33 14.80 -22.24 -1.41
CA GLU A 33 16.12 -22.80 -1.60
C GLU A 33 15.99 -24.31 -1.76
N ALA A 34 16.49 -24.84 -2.86
CA ALA A 34 16.50 -26.27 -3.12
C ALA A 34 17.94 -26.77 -3.22
N GLN A 35 18.30 -27.68 -2.33
CA GLN A 35 19.61 -28.35 -2.33
C GLN A 35 19.39 -29.86 -2.42
N GLY A 36 19.37 -30.38 -3.64
CA GLY A 36 19.04 -31.78 -3.90
C GLY A 36 17.59 -32.12 -3.52
N LYS A 37 17.42 -33.06 -2.59
CA LYS A 37 16.08 -33.45 -2.06
C LYS A 37 15.60 -32.54 -0.90
N HIS A 38 16.49 -31.71 -0.35
CA HIS A 38 16.18 -30.82 0.78
C HIS A 38 15.61 -29.51 0.24
N ARG A 39 14.43 -29.13 0.73
CA ARG A 39 13.79 -27.84 0.40
C ARG A 39 13.70 -26.99 1.65
N THR A 40 14.16 -25.75 1.54
CA THR A 40 14.06 -24.74 2.60
C THR A 40 13.23 -23.57 2.09
N TYR A 41 12.24 -23.19 2.87
CA TYR A 41 11.40 -22.02 2.62
C TYR A 41 11.69 -21.00 3.71
N GLU A 42 12.18 -19.85 3.35
CA GLU A 42 12.45 -18.76 4.28
C GLU A 42 11.39 -17.68 4.12
N GLY A 43 10.70 -17.38 5.22
CA GLY A 43 9.78 -16.27 5.34
C GLY A 43 10.33 -15.16 6.21
N LEU A 44 9.55 -14.10 6.37
CA LEU A 44 9.93 -12.99 7.26
C LEU A 44 9.91 -13.42 8.74
N TRP A 45 8.99 -14.30 9.17
CA TRP A 45 8.78 -14.65 10.58
C TRP A 45 9.23 -16.05 10.95
N MET A 46 9.20 -16.97 10.01
CA MET A 46 9.53 -18.37 10.23
C MET A 46 10.28 -18.96 9.03
N SER A 47 11.08 -19.96 9.26
CA SER A 47 11.68 -20.79 8.23
C SER A 47 11.16 -22.22 8.33
N CYS A 48 10.89 -22.82 7.19
CA CYS A 48 10.45 -24.21 7.09
C CYS A 48 11.47 -24.98 6.26
N SER A 49 11.97 -26.09 6.79
CA SER A 49 12.92 -26.96 6.12
C SER A 49 12.54 -28.44 6.26
N GLY A 50 12.81 -29.22 5.22
CA GLY A 50 12.56 -30.66 5.26
C GLY A 50 12.72 -31.34 3.91
N THR A 51 12.80 -32.68 3.93
CA THR A 51 12.86 -33.54 2.74
C THR A 51 11.50 -34.17 2.44
N GLU A 52 10.87 -34.81 3.42
CA GLU A 52 9.54 -35.44 3.31
C GLU A 52 8.52 -34.80 4.23
N ARG A 53 8.98 -34.28 5.38
CA ARG A 53 8.16 -33.49 6.32
C ARG A 53 8.82 -32.15 6.52
N THR A 54 8.07 -31.08 6.30
CA THR A 54 8.52 -29.71 6.57
C THR A 54 8.33 -29.40 8.05
N THR A 55 9.42 -29.13 8.75
CA THR A 55 9.41 -28.57 10.10
C THR A 55 9.58 -27.07 10.00
N CYS A 56 8.71 -26.33 10.67
CA CYS A 56 8.75 -24.85 10.66
C CYS A 56 9.21 -24.36 12.03
N GLU A 57 10.20 -23.49 12.04
CA GLU A 57 10.76 -22.85 13.22
C GLU A 57 10.56 -21.35 13.17
N TRP A 58 10.09 -20.76 14.27
CA TRP A 58 9.99 -19.31 14.41
C TRP A 58 11.37 -18.72 14.63
N HIS A 59 11.62 -17.60 13.97
CA HIS A 59 12.84 -16.83 14.20
C HIS A 59 12.77 -16.10 15.55
N LEU A 60 13.16 -16.78 16.61
CA LEU A 60 13.17 -16.26 17.99
C LEU A 60 14.22 -15.20 18.24
N SER A 61 15.33 -15.19 17.46
CA SER A 61 16.42 -14.26 17.63
C SER A 61 16.53 -13.31 16.43
N VAL A 62 16.21 -12.06 16.63
CA VAL A 62 16.30 -11.01 15.61
C VAL A 62 17.76 -10.76 15.20
N MET A 63 18.70 -10.88 16.13
CA MET A 63 20.13 -10.59 15.88
C MET A 63 20.86 -11.62 15.01
N LYS A 64 20.34 -12.83 14.87
CA LYS A 64 20.93 -13.89 14.03
C LYS A 64 20.46 -13.88 12.59
N LEU A 65 19.47 -13.03 12.26
CA LEU A 65 18.95 -12.95 10.91
C LEU A 65 19.79 -12.04 10.02
N PRO A 66 19.84 -12.34 8.70
CA PRO A 66 20.40 -11.44 7.70
C PRO A 66 19.77 -10.06 7.79
N ILE A 67 20.58 -9.03 7.61
CA ILE A 67 20.14 -7.64 7.72
C ILE A 67 19.01 -7.31 6.73
N GLU A 68 18.99 -8.00 5.59
CA GLU A 68 17.93 -7.84 4.56
C GLU A 68 16.56 -8.23 5.11
N VAL A 69 16.48 -9.34 5.86
CA VAL A 69 15.21 -9.81 6.46
C VAL A 69 14.76 -8.87 7.58
N GLN A 70 15.71 -8.40 8.41
CA GLN A 70 15.39 -7.44 9.48
C GLN A 70 14.84 -6.12 8.93
N ALA A 71 15.54 -5.54 7.94
CA ALA A 71 15.12 -4.30 7.30
C ALA A 71 13.74 -4.46 6.64
N THR A 72 13.55 -5.58 5.92
CA THR A 72 12.27 -5.86 5.26
C THR A 72 11.13 -5.98 6.27
N ARG A 73 11.34 -6.69 7.40
CA ARG A 73 10.34 -6.76 8.49
C ARG A 73 9.97 -5.38 9.01
N ALA A 74 10.97 -4.57 9.35
CA ALA A 74 10.75 -3.26 9.95
C ALA A 74 9.92 -2.37 9.01
N VAL A 75 10.32 -2.28 7.74
CA VAL A 75 9.61 -1.44 6.77
C VAL A 75 8.21 -1.98 6.43
N MET A 76 8.04 -3.31 6.34
CA MET A 76 6.71 -3.91 6.13
C MET A 76 5.76 -3.62 7.29
N VAL A 77 6.23 -3.71 8.55
CA VAL A 77 5.42 -3.35 9.72
C VAL A 77 5.04 -1.87 9.70
N VAL A 78 5.99 -0.98 9.39
CA VAL A 78 5.71 0.46 9.25
C VAL A 78 4.70 0.73 8.14
N SER A 79 4.85 0.08 6.98
CA SER A 79 3.91 0.20 5.86
C SER A 79 2.50 -0.27 6.24
N LEU A 80 2.37 -1.40 6.94
CA LEU A 80 1.08 -1.90 7.43
C LEU A 80 0.45 -0.96 8.46
N PHE A 81 1.25 -0.39 9.36
CA PHE A 81 0.78 0.60 10.31
C PHE A 81 0.25 1.86 9.61
N LEU A 82 0.99 2.39 8.63
CA LEU A 82 0.54 3.51 7.80
C LEU A 82 -0.75 3.19 7.04
N SER A 83 -0.87 1.96 6.51
CA SER A 83 -2.09 1.49 5.83
C SER A 83 -3.27 1.42 6.79
N ALA A 84 -3.08 0.98 8.04
CA ALA A 84 -4.13 0.95 9.05
C ALA A 84 -4.62 2.35 9.40
N VAL A 85 -3.70 3.30 9.60
CA VAL A 85 -4.04 4.72 9.80
C VAL A 85 -4.77 5.28 8.58
N ALA A 86 -4.30 4.98 7.37
CA ALA A 86 -4.94 5.40 6.13
C ALA A 86 -6.37 4.86 6.00
N LEU A 87 -6.62 3.60 6.38
CA LEU A 87 -7.96 3.02 6.42
C LEU A 87 -8.89 3.79 7.36
N ILE A 88 -8.46 4.07 8.59
CA ILE A 88 -9.25 4.81 9.58
C ILE A 88 -9.56 6.22 9.06
N VAL A 89 -8.53 6.94 8.59
CA VAL A 89 -8.68 8.31 8.08
C VAL A 89 -9.60 8.33 6.86
N SER A 90 -9.43 7.38 5.93
CA SER A 90 -10.26 7.30 4.72
C SER A 90 -11.72 6.97 5.04
N THR A 91 -12.00 6.06 5.98
CA THR A 91 -13.38 5.72 6.37
C THR A 91 -14.09 6.91 6.97
N VAL A 92 -13.41 7.71 7.80
CA VAL A 92 -13.97 8.95 8.38
C VAL A 92 -14.19 10.02 7.29
N GLY A 93 -13.26 10.12 6.31
CA GLY A 93 -13.33 11.08 5.20
C GLY A 93 -14.31 10.72 4.09
N MET A 94 -14.79 9.48 4.01
CA MET A 94 -15.73 9.05 2.96
C MET A 94 -17.12 9.68 3.13
N LYS A 95 -17.77 9.97 2.02
CA LYS A 95 -19.14 10.56 1.99
C LYS A 95 -20.21 9.65 2.59
N CYS A 96 -19.98 8.35 2.63
CA CYS A 96 -20.93 7.37 3.18
C CYS A 96 -20.99 7.40 4.73
N THR A 97 -20.08 8.12 5.40
CA THR A 97 -20.02 8.20 6.85
C THR A 97 -20.64 9.50 7.32
N HIS A 98 -21.69 9.46 8.13
CA HIS A 98 -22.40 10.63 8.67
C HIS A 98 -21.64 11.42 9.75
N PHE A 99 -20.40 11.02 10.06
CA PHE A 99 -19.67 11.52 11.22
C PHE A 99 -19.23 13.00 11.17
N MET A 100 -19.16 13.63 9.99
CA MET A 100 -18.70 15.02 9.82
C MET A 100 -19.53 15.80 8.76
N ASP A 101 -20.83 15.64 8.73
CA ASP A 101 -21.70 16.29 7.73
C ASP A 101 -21.75 17.83 7.88
N ASN A 102 -21.43 18.34 9.05
CA ASN A 102 -21.44 19.79 9.33
C ASN A 102 -20.23 20.56 8.75
N MET A 103 -19.17 19.86 8.26
CA MET A 103 -17.95 20.50 7.71
C MET A 103 -17.50 19.84 6.40
N PRO A 104 -18.11 20.14 5.27
CA PRO A 104 -17.84 19.46 3.99
C PRO A 104 -16.41 19.68 3.45
N GLU A 105 -15.79 20.82 3.77
CA GLU A 105 -14.40 21.11 3.36
C GLU A 105 -13.38 20.27 4.14
N THR A 106 -13.57 20.11 5.44
CA THR A 106 -12.70 19.31 6.31
C THR A 106 -12.78 17.84 5.90
N LYS A 107 -13.98 17.33 5.62
CA LYS A 107 -14.22 15.95 5.15
C LYS A 107 -13.49 15.65 3.86
N SER A 108 -13.43 16.61 2.94
CA SER A 108 -12.68 16.51 1.69
C SER A 108 -11.16 16.41 1.94
N LYS A 109 -10.62 17.24 2.83
CA LYS A 109 -9.19 17.22 3.18
C LYS A 109 -8.78 15.91 3.85
N VAL A 110 -9.61 15.40 4.76
CA VAL A 110 -9.38 14.11 5.44
C VAL A 110 -9.34 12.96 4.45
N ALA A 111 -10.24 12.93 3.47
CA ALA A 111 -10.24 11.89 2.42
C ALA A 111 -8.96 11.94 1.55
N VAL A 112 -8.47 13.14 1.19
CA VAL A 112 -7.19 13.29 0.46
C VAL A 112 -6.03 12.78 1.31
N THR A 113 -5.98 13.17 2.58
CA THR A 113 -4.91 12.72 3.50
C THR A 113 -4.87 11.20 3.60
N GLY A 114 -6.03 10.53 3.73
CA GLY A 114 -6.10 9.07 3.72
C GLY A 114 -5.60 8.46 2.42
N GLY A 115 -5.96 9.03 1.27
CA GLY A 115 -5.46 8.59 -0.03
C GLY A 115 -3.95 8.75 -0.19
N VAL A 116 -3.38 9.87 0.26
CA VAL A 116 -1.91 10.10 0.25
C VAL A 116 -1.19 9.11 1.14
N LEU A 117 -1.72 8.81 2.34
CA LEU A 117 -1.15 7.80 3.23
C LEU A 117 -1.14 6.40 2.58
N PHE A 118 -2.18 6.02 1.83
CA PHE A 118 -2.19 4.77 1.06
C PHE A 118 -1.12 4.75 -0.02
N VAL A 119 -0.94 5.85 -0.76
CA VAL A 119 0.12 5.95 -1.77
C VAL A 119 1.48 5.77 -1.12
N LEU A 120 1.76 6.46 -0.01
CA LEU A 120 3.02 6.34 0.71
C LEU A 120 3.27 4.92 1.20
N SER A 121 2.27 4.27 1.82
CA SER A 121 2.42 2.90 2.31
C SER A 121 2.64 1.90 1.18
N GLY A 122 1.90 2.03 0.07
CA GLY A 122 2.07 1.19 -1.12
C GLY A 122 3.45 1.34 -1.74
N LEU A 123 3.96 2.57 -1.87
CA LEU A 123 5.32 2.84 -2.35
C LEU A 123 6.39 2.26 -1.43
N LEU A 124 6.26 2.39 -0.11
CA LEU A 124 7.18 1.77 0.85
C LEU A 124 7.23 0.25 0.67
N THR A 125 6.07 -0.39 0.52
CA THR A 125 6.00 -1.83 0.26
C THR A 125 6.72 -2.23 -1.02
N ILE A 126 6.51 -1.50 -2.12
CA ILE A 126 7.16 -1.77 -3.42
C ILE A 126 8.67 -1.58 -3.30
N ILE A 127 9.12 -0.48 -2.71
CA ILE A 127 10.54 -0.15 -2.58
C ILE A 127 11.27 -1.22 -1.77
N ILE A 128 10.74 -1.58 -0.59
CA ILE A 128 11.42 -2.57 0.27
C ILE A 128 11.42 -3.97 -0.35
N THR A 129 10.33 -4.36 -1.01
CA THR A 129 10.25 -5.65 -1.69
C THR A 129 11.21 -5.71 -2.88
N SER A 130 11.33 -4.63 -3.65
CA SER A 130 12.29 -4.53 -4.76
C SER A 130 13.73 -4.56 -4.27
N TRP A 131 14.03 -3.86 -3.18
CA TRP A 131 15.36 -3.91 -2.55
C TRP A 131 15.72 -5.32 -2.05
N TYR A 132 14.76 -6.01 -1.42
CA TYR A 132 14.94 -7.40 -0.98
C TYR A 132 15.25 -8.34 -2.15
N VAL A 133 14.51 -8.18 -3.27
CA VAL A 133 14.76 -8.93 -4.52
C VAL A 133 16.16 -8.67 -5.06
N SER A 134 16.59 -7.40 -5.12
CA SER A 134 17.94 -7.02 -5.58
C SER A 134 19.03 -7.68 -4.75
N LYS A 135 18.85 -7.76 -3.42
CA LYS A 135 19.82 -8.42 -2.54
C LYS A 135 19.88 -9.92 -2.75
N ILE A 136 18.76 -10.58 -3.00
CA ILE A 136 18.75 -12.00 -3.34
C ILE A 136 19.50 -12.25 -4.65
N VAL A 137 19.27 -11.42 -5.67
CA VAL A 137 19.96 -11.54 -6.99
C VAL A 137 21.45 -11.31 -6.86
N GLU A 138 21.87 -10.31 -6.08
CA GLU A 138 23.29 -10.03 -5.82
C GLU A 138 23.99 -11.23 -5.14
N THR A 139 23.35 -11.81 -4.13
CA THR A 139 23.85 -13.00 -3.44
C THR A 139 23.89 -14.22 -4.35
N TYR A 140 22.90 -14.36 -5.25
CA TYR A 140 22.88 -15.45 -6.25
C TYR A 140 24.06 -15.37 -7.23
N ASN A 141 24.39 -14.18 -7.72
CA ASN A 141 25.50 -13.98 -8.66
C ASN A 141 26.87 -14.22 -8.00
N SER A 142 26.99 -14.00 -6.68
CA SER A 142 28.21 -14.19 -5.90
C SER A 142 28.44 -15.65 -5.47
N SER A 143 27.38 -16.45 -5.40
CA SER A 143 27.45 -17.85 -4.98
C SER A 143 27.48 -18.74 -6.21
N HIS A 144 28.63 -19.42 -6.44
CA HIS A 144 28.78 -20.36 -7.56
C HIS A 144 27.64 -21.38 -7.64
N ARG A 145 26.82 -21.29 -8.68
CA ARG A 145 25.95 -22.21 -9.43
C ARG A 145 25.40 -23.51 -8.80
N LEU A 146 25.65 -23.86 -7.57
CA LEU A 146 25.27 -25.18 -7.00
C LEU A 146 23.93 -25.17 -6.22
N GLN A 147 23.33 -24.02 -5.99
CA GLN A 147 22.13 -23.88 -5.18
C GLN A 147 21.09 -23.08 -5.96
N SER A 148 20.02 -23.75 -6.42
CA SER A 148 18.91 -23.01 -7.08
C SER A 148 18.11 -22.27 -6.02
N ARG A 149 18.28 -20.95 -6.00
CA ARG A 149 17.48 -20.04 -5.19
C ARG A 149 16.41 -19.43 -6.09
N GLU A 150 15.17 -19.58 -5.70
CA GLU A 150 14.04 -19.07 -6.45
C GLU A 150 13.27 -18.04 -5.60
N PHE A 151 12.67 -17.07 -6.29
CA PHE A 151 11.77 -16.13 -5.63
C PHE A 151 10.52 -16.85 -5.16
N GLY A 152 10.13 -16.59 -3.92
CA GLY A 152 8.88 -17.12 -3.40
C GLY A 152 7.67 -16.33 -3.88
N ASN A 153 6.51 -16.97 -3.84
CA ASN A 153 5.24 -16.35 -4.24
C ASN A 153 4.87 -15.12 -3.38
N ALA A 154 5.38 -15.03 -2.16
CA ALA A 154 5.13 -13.89 -1.27
C ALA A 154 5.65 -12.56 -1.84
N VAL A 155 6.78 -12.58 -2.56
CA VAL A 155 7.35 -11.39 -3.21
C VAL A 155 6.40 -10.81 -4.25
N PHE A 156 5.83 -11.65 -5.12
CA PHE A 156 4.88 -11.23 -6.15
C PHE A 156 3.57 -10.70 -5.54
N ILE A 157 3.08 -11.36 -4.49
CA ILE A 157 1.88 -10.92 -3.77
C ILE A 157 2.13 -9.57 -3.08
N SER A 158 3.32 -9.37 -2.51
CA SER A 158 3.72 -8.10 -1.88
C SER A 158 3.80 -6.96 -2.90
N LEU A 159 4.43 -7.18 -4.05
CA LEU A 159 4.51 -6.19 -5.12
C LEU A 159 3.13 -5.84 -5.68
N GLY A 160 2.31 -6.85 -5.95
CA GLY A 160 0.93 -6.65 -6.43
C GLY A 160 0.07 -5.92 -5.40
N GLY A 161 0.18 -6.29 -4.11
CA GLY A 161 -0.52 -5.63 -3.01
C GLY A 161 -0.10 -4.18 -2.84
N GLY A 162 1.19 -3.88 -2.87
CA GLY A 162 1.72 -2.52 -2.81
C GLY A 162 1.25 -1.66 -3.98
N PHE A 163 1.24 -2.22 -5.19
CA PHE A 163 0.75 -1.54 -6.39
C PHE A 163 -0.75 -1.22 -6.30
N LEU A 164 -1.57 -2.19 -5.91
CA LEU A 164 -3.02 -1.99 -5.72
C LEU A 164 -3.31 -0.93 -4.65
N THR A 165 -2.56 -0.94 -3.55
CA THR A 165 -2.69 0.05 -2.47
C THR A 165 -2.35 1.45 -2.97
N ALA A 166 -1.24 1.61 -3.72
CA ALA A 166 -0.82 2.90 -4.26
C ALA A 166 -1.82 3.43 -5.30
N VAL A 167 -2.28 2.60 -6.21
CA VAL A 167 -3.28 2.97 -7.23
C VAL A 167 -4.61 3.34 -6.59
N GLY A 168 -5.11 2.54 -5.65
CA GLY A 168 -6.34 2.84 -4.92
C GLY A 168 -6.25 4.16 -4.14
N GLY A 169 -5.13 4.43 -3.48
CA GLY A 169 -4.85 5.71 -2.81
C GLY A 169 -4.79 6.90 -3.77
N ALA A 170 -4.21 6.71 -4.96
CA ALA A 170 -4.19 7.73 -6.01
C ALA A 170 -5.60 8.07 -6.50
N PHE A 171 -6.46 7.08 -6.73
CA PHE A 171 -7.86 7.30 -7.09
C PHE A 171 -8.61 8.09 -6.01
N LEU A 172 -8.41 7.75 -4.73
CA LEU A 172 -9.01 8.50 -3.62
C LEU A 172 -8.56 9.96 -3.59
N SER A 173 -7.28 10.22 -3.77
CA SER A 173 -6.69 11.57 -3.74
C SER A 173 -7.13 12.41 -4.94
N CYS A 174 -7.05 11.89 -6.15
CA CYS A 174 -7.38 12.61 -7.39
C CYS A 174 -8.84 13.02 -7.45
N GLN A 175 -9.77 12.15 -7.11
CA GLN A 175 -11.20 12.43 -7.13
C GLN A 175 -11.58 13.59 -6.21
N THR A 176 -10.98 13.64 -5.04
CA THR A 176 -11.27 14.66 -4.06
C THR A 176 -10.64 16.01 -4.46
N CYS A 177 -9.44 15.98 -5.03
CA CYS A 177 -8.75 17.18 -5.51
C CYS A 177 -9.48 17.82 -6.71
N CYS A 178 -9.91 17.06 -7.70
CA CYS A 178 -10.66 17.55 -8.85
C CYS A 178 -11.99 18.19 -8.44
N ARG A 179 -12.65 17.66 -7.42
CA ARG A 179 -13.92 18.20 -6.93
C ARG A 179 -13.75 19.55 -6.23
N ASN A 180 -12.69 19.72 -5.42
CA ASN A 180 -12.40 20.99 -4.76
C ASN A 180 -12.15 22.10 -5.78
N ARG A 181 -11.40 21.80 -6.84
CA ARG A 181 -11.08 22.77 -7.90
C ARG A 181 -12.34 23.23 -8.63
N SER A 182 -13.28 22.32 -8.89
CA SER A 182 -14.57 22.65 -9.54
C SER A 182 -15.48 23.51 -8.65
N SER A 183 -15.45 23.35 -7.35
CA SER A 183 -16.22 24.17 -6.41
C SER A 183 -15.66 25.60 -6.31
N THR A 184 -14.34 25.74 -6.25
CA THR A 184 -13.67 27.06 -6.18
C THR A 184 -13.90 27.88 -7.46
N SER A 185 -13.88 27.25 -8.64
CA SER A 185 -14.13 27.96 -9.91
C SER A 185 -15.59 28.44 -10.03
N LYS A 186 -16.56 27.69 -9.51
CA LYS A 186 -17.97 28.10 -9.49
C LYS A 186 -18.23 29.30 -8.59
N ILE A 187 -17.59 29.34 -7.42
CA ILE A 187 -17.69 30.48 -6.48
C ILE A 187 -17.07 31.74 -7.10
N SER A 188 -15.90 31.63 -7.74
CA SER A 188 -15.23 32.75 -8.43
C SER A 188 -16.09 33.31 -9.56
N ASN A 189 -16.70 32.46 -10.38
CA ASN A 189 -17.58 32.89 -11.47
C ASN A 189 -18.85 33.54 -10.98
N HIS A 190 -19.41 33.09 -9.83
CA HIS A 190 -20.60 33.70 -9.25
C HIS A 190 -20.32 35.10 -8.69
N LEU A 191 -19.14 35.29 -8.07
CA LEU A 191 -18.70 36.59 -7.56
C LEU A 191 -18.45 37.59 -8.71
N LEU A 192 -17.85 37.15 -9.82
CA LEU A 192 -17.64 37.97 -11.01
C LEU A 192 -18.96 38.38 -11.69
N SER A 193 -19.99 37.51 -11.65
CA SER A 193 -21.31 37.80 -12.23
C SER A 193 -22.13 38.78 -11.39
N THR A 194 -21.85 38.86 -10.07
CA THR A 194 -22.58 39.78 -9.15
C THR A 194 -22.00 41.20 -9.13
N THR A 195 -20.78 41.40 -9.69
CA THR A 195 -20.09 42.72 -9.67
C THR A 195 -20.36 43.58 -10.91
N ASN A 196 -21.28 43.20 -11.80
CA ASN A 196 -21.65 44.02 -12.95
C ASN A 196 -23.00 44.71 -12.68
N PRO A 197 -23.05 45.92 -12.12
CA PRO A 197 -24.28 46.71 -12.00
C PRO A 197 -24.66 47.20 -13.40
N LYS A 198 -25.83 46.78 -13.90
CA LYS A 198 -26.48 47.41 -15.04
C LYS A 198 -26.64 48.91 -14.71
N SER A 199 -25.85 49.76 -15.33
CA SER A 199 -26.16 51.18 -15.39
C SER A 199 -27.34 51.34 -16.36
N ASN A 200 -28.55 51.52 -15.85
CA ASN A 200 -29.67 52.05 -16.59
C ASN A 200 -29.45 53.57 -16.71
N TYR A 201 -29.11 54.04 -17.88
CA TYR A 201 -29.35 55.45 -18.25
C TYR A 201 -30.71 55.51 -18.93
N VAL A 202 -31.57 56.32 -18.37
CA VAL A 202 -32.79 56.91 -19.00
C VAL A 202 -32.36 58.15 -19.75
#